data_44e58313e2ea712478a60fbdfb90797c
#
_entry.id   44e58313e2ea712478a60fbdfb90797c
#
_cell.length_a   1.000
_cell.length_b   1.000
_cell.length_c   1.000
_cell.angle_alpha   90.00
_cell.angle_beta   90.00
_cell.angle_gamma   90.00
#
_symmetry.space_group_name_H-M   'P 1'
#
loop_
_entity.id
_entity.type
_entity.pdbx_description
1 polymer ?
#
loop_
_entity_poly.entity_id
_entity_poly.type
_entity_poly.pdbx_seq_one_letter_code
_entity_poly.pdbx_strand_id
1 'polypeptide(L)'
;MIDQLMALDPGGRGIAAFFVRGGATVAARALHRSRRVLLTTGFMVGPGLPETDGPPGAACLGRALRALGAEVTYVTDAVALPPLQASLKILGEPSAVLTFHVPHAAGGGAEPGAARAAARRLLAEHKPTHLVAIERPGRARDGHYRSARGQSLTEWNGPLDELFLAAPARTVTVGIGDGGNEIGMGTVHARVARAGAVFRAIASVVKVRHLVVAGVSNWGAYGVVTELARLTGRALLHTGEEEQ
;
A
#
# COMPACT_ATOMS: atom_id res chain seq x y z
N MET A 1 20.24 -5.77 9.20
CA MET A 1 19.99 -4.50 9.93
C MET A 1 18.62 -3.90 9.59
N ILE A 2 18.26 -3.63 8.32
CA ILE A 2 16.96 -3.00 8.01
C ILE A 2 15.78 -3.88 8.43
N ASP A 3 15.83 -5.19 8.19
CA ASP A 3 14.79 -6.12 8.64
C ASP A 3 14.57 -6.11 10.17
N GLN A 4 15.60 -5.86 10.95
CA GLN A 4 15.49 -5.79 12.42
C GLN A 4 14.71 -4.55 12.86
N LEU A 5 14.91 -3.41 12.18
CA LEU A 5 14.16 -2.19 12.44
C LEU A 5 12.70 -2.34 11.99
N MET A 6 12.48 -2.88 10.79
CA MET A 6 11.13 -3.11 10.29
C MET A 6 10.34 -4.14 11.09
N ALA A 7 11.03 -5.11 11.70
CA ALA A 7 10.40 -6.15 12.53
C ALA A 7 10.06 -5.69 13.95
N LEU A 8 10.41 -4.46 14.35
CA LEU A 8 9.92 -3.87 15.59
C LEU A 8 8.39 -3.79 15.53
N ASP A 9 7.73 -4.22 16.58
CA ASP A 9 6.27 -4.31 16.65
C ASP A 9 5.72 -3.50 17.82
N PRO A 10 5.78 -2.17 17.77
CA PRO A 10 5.35 -1.31 18.86
C PRO A 10 3.85 -1.43 19.14
N GLY A 11 3.06 -1.81 18.15
CA GLY A 11 1.62 -2.06 18.28
C GLY A 11 1.26 -3.42 18.87
N GLY A 12 2.24 -4.30 19.09
CA GLY A 12 2.00 -5.65 19.60
C GLY A 12 1.10 -6.50 18.67
N ARG A 13 1.15 -6.25 17.37
CA ARG A 13 0.29 -6.90 16.37
C ARG A 13 0.69 -8.34 16.06
N GLY A 14 1.85 -8.81 16.52
CA GLY A 14 2.32 -10.18 16.30
C GLY A 14 2.84 -10.41 14.87
N ILE A 15 3.36 -9.38 14.21
CA ILE A 15 3.85 -9.44 12.82
C ILE A 15 4.94 -10.49 12.61
N ALA A 16 5.67 -10.87 13.65
CA ALA A 16 6.69 -11.92 13.58
C ALA A 16 6.17 -13.23 12.97
N ALA A 17 4.87 -13.54 13.14
CA ALA A 17 4.24 -14.73 12.59
C ALA A 17 4.21 -14.75 11.05
N PHE A 18 4.18 -13.56 10.42
CA PHE A 18 4.08 -13.43 8.96
C PHE A 18 5.11 -12.47 8.34
N PHE A 19 6.08 -12.02 9.10
CA PHE A 19 7.18 -11.17 8.63
C PHE A 19 7.93 -11.80 7.44
N VAL A 20 8.28 -10.98 6.44
CA VAL A 20 8.99 -11.41 5.23
C VAL A 20 10.43 -10.87 5.28
N ARG A 21 11.37 -11.74 5.65
CA ARG A 21 12.80 -11.36 5.67
C ARG A 21 13.30 -10.99 4.28
N GLY A 22 14.06 -9.90 4.19
CA GLY A 22 14.61 -9.41 2.93
C GLY A 22 13.56 -8.75 2.01
N GLY A 23 12.31 -8.58 2.48
CA GLY A 23 11.22 -8.02 1.68
C GLY A 23 11.56 -6.65 1.11
N ALA A 24 12.10 -5.74 1.93
CA ALA A 24 12.53 -4.40 1.48
C ALA A 24 13.62 -4.47 0.40
N THR A 25 14.62 -5.33 0.57
CA THR A 25 15.72 -5.49 -0.41
C THR A 25 15.19 -6.00 -1.74
N VAL A 26 14.29 -6.99 -1.73
CA VAL A 26 13.70 -7.55 -2.96
C VAL A 26 12.80 -6.54 -3.64
N ALA A 27 11.97 -5.82 -2.88
CA ALA A 27 11.13 -4.75 -3.41
C ALA A 27 11.95 -3.61 -4.01
N ALA A 28 13.01 -3.16 -3.34
CA ALA A 28 13.93 -2.14 -3.85
C ALA A 28 14.58 -2.56 -5.18
N ARG A 29 15.06 -3.80 -5.28
CA ARG A 29 15.62 -4.34 -6.54
C ARG A 29 14.60 -4.35 -7.68
N ALA A 30 13.35 -4.64 -7.38
CA ALA A 30 12.28 -4.61 -8.37
C ALA A 30 11.95 -3.17 -8.81
N LEU A 31 11.96 -2.22 -7.86
CA LEU A 31 11.53 -0.84 -8.08
C LEU A 31 12.61 0.07 -8.68
N HIS A 32 13.89 -0.20 -8.47
CA HIS A 32 14.98 0.72 -8.85
C HIS A 32 15.07 1.03 -10.36
N ARG A 33 14.46 0.22 -11.21
CA ARG A 33 14.34 0.43 -12.67
C ARG A 33 12.90 0.63 -13.13
N SER A 34 12.01 0.98 -12.21
CA SER A 34 10.63 1.28 -12.55
C SER A 34 10.56 2.50 -13.47
N ARG A 35 9.56 2.53 -14.37
CA ARG A 35 9.36 3.62 -15.32
C ARG A 35 8.06 4.38 -15.04
N ARG A 36 6.96 3.66 -14.96
CA ARG A 36 5.63 4.20 -14.64
C ARG A 36 5.09 3.45 -13.43
N VAL A 37 4.91 4.17 -12.36
CA VAL A 37 4.45 3.62 -11.08
C VAL A 37 3.08 4.21 -10.76
N LEU A 38 2.08 3.36 -10.58
CA LEU A 38 0.87 3.73 -9.85
C LEU A 38 1.06 3.35 -8.39
N LEU A 39 0.99 4.33 -7.51
CA LEU A 39 1.17 4.17 -6.08
C LEU A 39 -0.12 4.49 -5.36
N THR A 40 -0.64 3.54 -4.57
CA THR A 40 -1.85 3.71 -3.79
C THR A 40 -1.59 3.59 -2.30
N THR A 41 -2.27 4.41 -1.53
CA THR A 41 -2.22 4.42 -0.06
C THR A 41 -3.54 4.93 0.51
N GLY A 42 -3.67 4.87 1.82
CA GLY A 42 -4.79 5.39 2.57
C GLY A 42 -5.72 4.29 3.06
N PHE A 43 -5.95 4.28 4.37
CA PHE A 43 -6.79 3.34 5.08
C PHE A 43 -7.79 4.11 5.94
N MET A 44 -9.08 3.90 5.70
CA MET A 44 -10.13 4.48 6.52
C MET A 44 -10.47 3.51 7.64
N VAL A 45 -10.27 3.92 8.88
CA VAL A 45 -10.55 3.11 10.07
C VAL A 45 -11.93 3.36 10.67
N GLY A 46 -12.65 4.33 10.12
CA GLY A 46 -14.02 4.70 10.48
C GLY A 46 -14.54 5.82 9.59
N PRO A 47 -15.79 6.25 9.79
CA PRO A 47 -16.40 7.33 8.99
C PRO A 47 -15.62 8.64 9.18
N GLY A 48 -15.08 9.16 8.07
CA GLY A 48 -14.29 10.39 8.08
C GLY A 48 -12.96 10.34 8.82
N LEU A 49 -12.48 9.14 9.16
CA LEU A 49 -11.26 8.96 9.95
C LEU A 49 -10.19 8.20 9.14
N PRO A 50 -9.38 8.93 8.34
CA PRO A 50 -8.24 8.33 7.66
C PRO A 50 -7.10 8.04 8.64
N GLU A 51 -6.41 6.92 8.42
CA GLU A 51 -5.19 6.57 9.15
C GLU A 51 -4.01 7.42 8.67
N THR A 52 -3.08 7.73 9.57
CA THR A 52 -1.86 8.47 9.25
C THR A 52 -0.71 7.56 8.82
N ASP A 53 -0.81 6.25 9.05
CA ASP A 53 0.12 5.29 8.48
C ASP A 53 -0.17 5.10 6.98
N GLY A 54 0.85 5.04 6.19
CA GLY A 54 0.80 4.88 4.73
C GLY A 54 1.12 6.15 3.94
N PRO A 55 0.39 7.28 4.10
CA PRO A 55 0.61 8.48 3.29
C PRO A 55 2.03 9.06 3.34
N PRO A 56 2.70 9.22 4.50
CA PRO A 56 4.10 9.65 4.55
C PRO A 56 5.05 8.67 3.86
N GLY A 57 4.86 7.38 4.08
CA GLY A 57 5.63 6.32 3.40
C GLY A 57 5.45 6.36 1.89
N ALA A 58 4.22 6.60 1.43
CA ALA A 58 3.91 6.73 0.00
C ALA A 58 4.60 7.93 -0.62
N ALA A 59 4.55 9.09 0.02
CA ALA A 59 5.21 10.30 -0.44
C ALA A 59 6.74 10.13 -0.49
N CYS A 60 7.34 9.55 0.56
CA CYS A 60 8.78 9.27 0.61
C CYS A 60 9.22 8.30 -0.49
N LEU A 61 8.51 7.18 -0.68
CA LEU A 61 8.85 6.22 -1.73
C LEU A 61 8.64 6.80 -3.12
N GLY A 62 7.54 7.54 -3.34
CA GLY A 62 7.27 8.19 -4.62
C GLY A 62 8.35 9.21 -4.99
N ARG A 63 8.78 10.06 -4.04
CA ARG A 63 9.90 10.99 -4.20
C ARG A 63 11.18 10.24 -4.61
N ALA A 64 11.51 9.17 -3.89
CA ALA A 64 12.69 8.38 -4.18
C ALA A 64 12.65 7.78 -5.60
N LEU A 65 11.52 7.21 -6.02
CA LEU A 65 11.36 6.63 -7.35
C LEU A 65 11.43 7.69 -8.44
N ARG A 66 10.84 8.86 -8.22
CA ARG A 66 10.91 10.00 -9.15
C ARG A 66 12.34 10.51 -9.27
N ALA A 67 13.07 10.62 -8.17
CA ALA A 67 14.48 10.97 -8.18
C ALA A 67 15.34 9.95 -8.96
N LEU A 68 14.88 8.70 -9.07
CA LEU A 68 15.50 7.65 -9.89
C LEU A 68 15.01 7.63 -11.33
N GLY A 69 14.15 8.58 -11.74
CA GLY A 69 13.67 8.75 -13.11
C GLY A 69 12.36 8.04 -13.44
N ALA A 70 11.63 7.56 -12.44
CA ALA A 70 10.29 7.01 -12.66
C ALA A 70 9.24 8.13 -12.76
N GLU A 71 8.24 7.92 -13.60
CA GLU A 71 6.97 8.65 -13.56
C GLU A 71 6.10 8.02 -12.47
N VAL A 72 5.74 8.80 -11.45
CA VAL A 72 4.92 8.34 -10.31
C VAL A 72 3.57 9.04 -10.34
N THR A 73 2.50 8.26 -10.36
CA THR A 73 1.13 8.72 -10.24
C THR A 73 0.53 8.15 -8.97
N TYR A 74 0.05 9.02 -8.09
CA TYR A 74 -0.64 8.62 -6.88
C TYR A 74 -2.12 8.40 -7.15
N VAL A 75 -2.69 7.37 -6.54
CA VAL A 75 -4.11 7.02 -6.65
C VAL A 75 -4.66 6.71 -5.27
N THR A 76 -5.72 7.38 -4.85
CA THR A 76 -6.41 7.06 -3.59
C THR A 76 -7.91 7.32 -3.71
N ASP A 77 -8.69 7.06 -2.67
CA ASP A 77 -10.08 7.53 -2.59
C ASP A 77 -10.19 8.94 -2.01
N ALA A 78 -11.34 9.57 -2.20
CA ALA A 78 -11.54 10.99 -1.85
C ALA A 78 -11.30 11.29 -0.36
N VAL A 79 -11.65 10.34 0.52
CA VAL A 79 -11.53 10.53 1.98
C VAL A 79 -10.11 10.37 2.49
N ALA A 80 -9.26 9.59 1.81
CA ALA A 80 -7.85 9.44 2.15
C ALA A 80 -6.94 10.46 1.43
N LEU A 81 -7.51 11.33 0.60
CA LEU A 81 -6.77 12.34 -0.16
C LEU A 81 -6.05 13.38 0.72
N PRO A 82 -6.69 13.97 1.77
CA PRO A 82 -6.04 15.05 2.54
C PRO A 82 -4.72 14.65 3.21
N PRO A 83 -4.59 13.52 3.93
CA PRO A 83 -3.31 13.15 4.53
C PRO A 83 -2.22 12.87 3.48
N LEU A 84 -2.59 12.29 2.34
CA LEU A 84 -1.62 12.09 1.25
C LEU A 84 -1.14 13.42 0.67
N GLN A 85 -2.05 14.36 0.40
CA GLN A 85 -1.67 15.69 -0.11
C GLN A 85 -0.79 16.46 0.87
N ALA A 86 -1.07 16.36 2.19
CA ALA A 86 -0.23 16.98 3.22
C ALA A 86 1.20 16.42 3.18
N SER A 87 1.34 15.09 3.13
CA SER A 87 2.64 14.41 3.05
C SER A 87 3.41 14.79 1.77
N LEU A 88 2.73 14.82 0.62
CA LEU A 88 3.33 15.23 -0.65
C LEU A 88 3.83 16.68 -0.61
N LYS A 89 3.03 17.59 -0.03
CA LYS A 89 3.38 19.00 0.11
C LYS A 89 4.65 19.19 0.95
N ILE A 90 4.75 18.49 2.10
CA ILE A 90 5.92 18.58 2.99
C ILE A 90 7.19 18.13 2.26
N LEU A 91 7.11 17.05 1.46
CA LEU A 91 8.24 16.53 0.73
C LEU A 91 8.53 17.26 -0.61
N GLY A 92 7.79 18.32 -0.95
CA GLY A 92 7.92 19.02 -2.22
C GLY A 92 7.55 18.18 -3.45
N GLU A 93 6.75 17.14 -3.26
CA GLU A 93 6.29 16.27 -4.34
C GLU A 93 5.08 16.88 -5.07
N PRO A 94 4.89 16.60 -6.37
CA PRO A 94 3.69 17.02 -7.08
C PRO A 94 2.43 16.51 -6.38
N SER A 95 1.50 17.40 -6.09
CA SER A 95 0.28 17.11 -5.36
C SER A 95 -0.88 16.58 -6.23
N ALA A 96 -0.64 16.35 -7.53
CA ALA A 96 -1.64 15.78 -8.42
C ALA A 96 -1.87 14.30 -8.06
N VAL A 97 -3.03 14.03 -7.47
CA VAL A 97 -3.46 12.70 -7.06
C VAL A 97 -4.73 12.35 -7.80
N LEU A 98 -4.76 11.17 -8.41
CA LEU A 98 -5.97 10.63 -9.01
C LEU A 98 -6.89 10.10 -7.92
N THR A 99 -8.16 10.48 -7.98
CA THR A 99 -9.19 9.93 -7.11
C THR A 99 -9.84 8.73 -7.79
N PHE A 100 -9.80 7.58 -7.12
CA PHE A 100 -10.47 6.37 -7.61
C PHE A 100 -11.98 6.47 -7.31
N HIS A 101 -12.71 6.83 -8.33
CA HIS A 101 -14.17 7.00 -8.25
C HIS A 101 -14.88 5.76 -8.74
N VAL A 102 -15.71 5.18 -7.89
CA VAL A 102 -16.63 4.09 -8.25
C VAL A 102 -18.02 4.44 -7.72
N PRO A 103 -19.06 4.32 -8.55
CA PRO A 103 -20.43 4.49 -8.08
C PRO A 103 -20.74 3.53 -6.92
N HIS A 104 -21.42 4.04 -5.90
CA HIS A 104 -21.88 3.23 -4.80
C HIS A 104 -23.18 2.51 -5.18
N ALA A 105 -23.29 1.25 -4.81
CA ALA A 105 -24.53 0.50 -4.93
C ALA A 105 -25.56 0.98 -3.90
N ALA A 106 -26.83 0.82 -4.20
CA ALA A 106 -27.91 1.03 -3.22
C ALA A 106 -27.72 0.04 -2.06
N GLY A 107 -27.30 0.52 -0.89
CA GLY A 107 -27.00 -0.31 0.28
C GLY A 107 -25.55 -0.22 0.77
N GLY A 108 -24.73 0.62 0.17
CA GLY A 108 -23.34 0.88 0.57
C GLY A 108 -22.32 -0.05 -0.11
N GLY A 109 -21.14 0.49 -0.40
CA GLY A 109 -20.07 -0.20 -1.11
C GLY A 109 -20.14 -0.01 -2.62
N ALA A 110 -19.02 -0.24 -3.29
CA ALA A 110 -18.90 -0.09 -4.74
C ALA A 110 -19.52 -1.29 -5.48
N GLU A 111 -20.19 -1.04 -6.59
CA GLU A 111 -20.62 -2.14 -7.47
C GLU A 111 -19.40 -2.90 -8.00
N PRO A 112 -19.31 -4.23 -7.79
CA PRO A 112 -18.13 -5.01 -8.16
C PRO A 112 -17.74 -4.87 -9.64
N GLY A 113 -18.71 -4.81 -10.54
CA GLY A 113 -18.48 -4.61 -11.96
C GLY A 113 -17.90 -3.24 -12.30
N ALA A 114 -18.42 -2.18 -11.67
CA ALA A 114 -17.97 -0.80 -11.88
C ALA A 114 -16.54 -0.59 -11.35
N ALA A 115 -16.21 -1.15 -10.18
CA ALA A 115 -14.87 -1.09 -9.60
C ALA A 115 -13.82 -1.72 -10.53
N ARG A 116 -14.13 -2.91 -11.04
CA ARG A 116 -13.25 -3.63 -11.96
C ARG A 116 -13.07 -2.89 -13.30
N ALA A 117 -14.16 -2.30 -13.81
CA ALA A 117 -14.10 -1.50 -15.03
C ALA A 117 -13.25 -0.23 -14.84
N ALA A 118 -13.40 0.47 -13.71
CA ALA A 118 -12.59 1.63 -13.35
C ALA A 118 -11.09 1.27 -13.23
N ALA A 119 -10.79 0.17 -12.55
CA ALA A 119 -9.41 -0.34 -12.43
C ALA A 119 -8.80 -0.64 -13.80
N ARG A 120 -9.51 -1.36 -14.68
CA ARG A 120 -9.05 -1.67 -16.04
C ARG A 120 -8.82 -0.41 -16.87
N ARG A 121 -9.69 0.59 -16.75
CA ARG A 121 -9.54 1.88 -17.43
C ARG A 121 -8.26 2.59 -17.00
N LEU A 122 -8.03 2.73 -15.69
CA LEU A 122 -6.79 3.33 -15.15
C LEU A 122 -5.54 2.57 -15.61
N LEU A 123 -5.57 1.24 -15.57
CA LEU A 123 -4.45 0.42 -16.03
C LEU A 123 -4.18 0.58 -17.53
N ALA A 124 -5.23 0.73 -18.35
CA ALA A 124 -5.10 0.94 -19.79
C ALA A 124 -4.57 2.34 -20.13
N GLU A 125 -5.00 3.35 -19.38
CA GLU A 125 -4.60 4.74 -19.55
C GLU A 125 -3.14 4.97 -19.13
N HIS A 126 -2.79 4.59 -17.91
CA HIS A 126 -1.47 4.85 -17.33
C HIS A 126 -0.42 3.78 -17.68
N LYS A 127 -0.84 2.60 -18.13
CA LYS A 127 0.04 1.47 -18.53
C LYS A 127 1.20 1.26 -17.55
N PRO A 128 0.92 1.10 -16.24
CA PRO A 128 1.97 1.04 -15.23
C PRO A 128 2.88 -0.15 -15.46
N THR A 129 4.19 0.06 -15.29
CA THR A 129 5.15 -1.02 -15.17
C THR A 129 5.14 -1.64 -13.78
N HIS A 130 4.76 -0.82 -12.78
CA HIS A 130 4.71 -1.20 -11.37
C HIS A 130 3.44 -0.66 -10.70
N LEU A 131 2.85 -1.49 -9.84
CA LEU A 131 1.81 -1.09 -8.90
C LEU A 131 2.38 -1.24 -7.48
N VAL A 132 2.21 -0.21 -6.67
CA VAL A 132 2.64 -0.21 -5.27
C VAL A 132 1.46 0.13 -4.38
N ALA A 133 1.21 -0.68 -3.35
CA ALA A 133 0.27 -0.36 -2.29
C ALA A 133 1.02 -0.22 -0.96
N ILE A 134 0.74 0.84 -0.21
CA ILE A 134 1.27 1.08 1.12
C ILE A 134 0.10 1.40 2.04
N GLU A 135 -0.10 0.59 3.08
CA GLU A 135 -1.20 0.70 4.02
C GLU A 135 -2.53 0.99 3.29
N ARG A 136 -2.91 0.04 2.46
CA ARG A 136 -4.17 0.09 1.72
C ARG A 136 -4.93 -1.21 1.94
N PRO A 137 -6.23 -1.17 2.34
CA PRO A 137 -6.97 -2.39 2.61
C PRO A 137 -7.09 -3.27 1.37
N GLY A 138 -6.89 -4.56 1.57
CA GLY A 138 -7.19 -5.61 0.61
C GLY A 138 -8.35 -6.45 1.12
N ARG A 139 -9.25 -6.87 0.21
CA ARG A 139 -10.42 -7.69 0.59
C ARG A 139 -10.01 -8.97 1.29
N ALA A 140 -10.74 -9.32 2.34
CA ALA A 140 -10.69 -10.63 2.97
C ALA A 140 -11.42 -11.67 2.09
N ARG A 141 -11.44 -12.93 2.51
CA ARG A 141 -12.05 -14.04 1.75
C ARG A 141 -13.54 -13.84 1.46
N ASP A 142 -14.25 -13.15 2.33
CA ASP A 142 -15.67 -12.82 2.19
C ASP A 142 -15.95 -11.59 1.32
N GLY A 143 -14.90 -11.00 0.75
CA GLY A 143 -14.99 -9.82 -0.13
C GLY A 143 -14.99 -8.48 0.61
N HIS A 144 -15.01 -8.47 1.95
CA HIS A 144 -15.04 -7.24 2.74
C HIS A 144 -13.64 -6.74 3.11
N TYR A 145 -13.51 -5.43 3.28
CA TYR A 145 -12.37 -4.81 3.95
C TYR A 145 -12.63 -4.82 5.45
N ARG A 146 -11.62 -5.17 6.23
CA ARG A 146 -11.77 -5.34 7.67
C ARG A 146 -10.71 -4.59 8.45
N SER A 147 -11.10 -4.02 9.59
CA SER A 147 -10.17 -3.47 10.56
C SER A 147 -9.35 -4.57 11.23
N ALA A 148 -8.28 -4.21 11.92
CA ALA A 148 -7.50 -5.12 12.77
C ALA A 148 -8.35 -5.81 13.88
N ARG A 149 -9.56 -5.29 14.16
CA ARG A 149 -10.53 -5.86 15.12
C ARG A 149 -11.64 -6.68 14.45
N GLY A 150 -11.58 -6.88 13.11
CA GLY A 150 -12.56 -7.65 12.36
C GLY A 150 -13.82 -6.89 11.94
N GLN A 151 -13.95 -5.61 12.25
CA GLN A 151 -15.08 -4.78 11.83
C GLN A 151 -15.04 -4.55 10.32
N SER A 152 -16.20 -4.49 9.66
CA SER A 152 -16.26 -4.13 8.25
C SER A 152 -15.95 -2.66 8.04
N LEU A 153 -15.06 -2.37 7.09
CA LEU A 153 -14.68 -1.03 6.66
C LEU A 153 -15.03 -0.79 5.17
N THR A 154 -15.81 -1.69 4.58
CA THR A 154 -16.06 -1.74 3.13
C THR A 154 -16.75 -0.48 2.60
N GLU A 155 -17.63 0.12 3.38
CA GLU A 155 -18.36 1.33 2.99
C GLU A 155 -17.48 2.59 2.97
N TRP A 156 -16.33 2.56 3.68
CA TRP A 156 -15.44 3.71 3.83
C TRP A 156 -14.18 3.63 2.98
N ASN A 157 -13.90 2.48 2.39
CA ASN A 157 -12.69 2.26 1.60
C ASN A 157 -13.04 1.91 0.16
N GLY A 158 -12.55 2.70 -0.78
CA GLY A 158 -12.69 2.41 -2.19
C GLY A 158 -11.95 1.14 -2.61
N PRO A 159 -12.47 0.39 -3.59
CA PRO A 159 -11.94 -0.93 -3.98
C PRO A 159 -10.70 -0.82 -4.89
N LEU A 160 -9.63 -0.19 -4.41
CA LEU A 160 -8.37 -0.03 -5.14
C LEU A 160 -7.60 -1.34 -5.30
N ASP A 161 -7.92 -2.37 -4.54
CA ASP A 161 -7.38 -3.71 -4.73
C ASP A 161 -7.76 -4.32 -6.10
N GLU A 162 -8.81 -3.83 -6.75
CA GLU A 162 -9.13 -4.18 -8.14
C GLU A 162 -8.01 -3.84 -9.12
N LEU A 163 -7.18 -2.81 -8.85
CA LEU A 163 -5.99 -2.52 -9.64
C LEU A 163 -5.01 -3.69 -9.64
N PHE A 164 -4.83 -4.33 -8.48
CA PHE A 164 -3.90 -5.45 -8.31
C PHE A 164 -4.50 -6.75 -8.86
N LEU A 165 -5.80 -6.95 -8.70
CA LEU A 165 -6.51 -8.12 -9.24
C LEU A 165 -6.64 -8.08 -10.77
N ALA A 166 -6.72 -6.89 -11.38
CA ALA A 166 -6.81 -6.70 -12.81
C ALA A 166 -5.46 -6.44 -13.49
N ALA A 167 -4.37 -6.40 -12.71
CA ALA A 167 -3.04 -6.08 -13.23
C ALA A 167 -2.59 -7.09 -14.28
N PRO A 168 -2.06 -6.62 -15.44
CA PRO A 168 -1.43 -7.50 -16.41
C PRO A 168 -0.27 -8.29 -15.78
N ALA A 169 -0.06 -9.54 -16.18
CA ALA A 169 0.99 -10.41 -15.63
C ALA A 169 2.41 -9.81 -15.71
N ARG A 170 2.66 -8.95 -16.70
CA ARG A 170 3.94 -8.22 -16.86
C ARG A 170 4.15 -7.10 -15.84
N THR A 171 3.07 -6.59 -15.22
CA THR A 171 3.14 -5.52 -14.23
C THR A 171 3.69 -6.07 -12.93
N VAL A 172 4.73 -5.44 -12.41
CA VAL A 172 5.31 -5.79 -11.11
C VAL A 172 4.43 -5.20 -10.01
N THR A 173 4.03 -6.03 -9.05
CA THR A 173 3.20 -5.59 -7.92
C THR A 173 3.97 -5.67 -6.62
N VAL A 174 3.92 -4.60 -5.83
CA VAL A 174 4.53 -4.49 -4.51
C VAL A 174 3.45 -4.12 -3.50
N GLY A 175 3.41 -4.80 -2.36
CA GLY A 175 2.56 -4.46 -1.23
C GLY A 175 3.40 -4.22 0.01
N ILE A 176 3.06 -3.19 0.78
CA ILE A 176 3.67 -2.85 2.06
C ILE A 176 2.54 -2.73 3.08
N GLY A 177 2.64 -3.47 4.18
CA GLY A 177 1.60 -3.52 5.21
C GLY A 177 2.14 -4.04 6.54
N ASP A 178 1.29 -3.98 7.58
CA ASP A 178 1.66 -4.31 8.96
C ASP A 178 0.61 -5.15 9.73
N GLY A 179 -0.64 -5.20 9.26
CA GLY A 179 -1.76 -5.80 10.01
C GLY A 179 -2.27 -7.13 9.46
N GLY A 180 -1.95 -7.48 8.21
CA GLY A 180 -2.44 -8.70 7.56
C GLY A 180 -3.71 -8.51 6.72
N ASN A 181 -4.34 -7.35 6.76
CA ASN A 181 -5.57 -6.97 6.06
C ASN A 181 -5.33 -6.07 4.83
N GLU A 182 -4.08 -5.77 4.50
CA GLU A 182 -3.70 -4.89 3.40
C GLU A 182 -3.51 -5.64 2.08
N ILE A 183 -3.51 -4.88 0.98
CA ILE A 183 -3.11 -5.36 -0.34
C ILE A 183 -1.69 -5.94 -0.26
N GLY A 184 -1.54 -7.19 -0.72
CA GLY A 184 -0.27 -7.90 -0.69
C GLY A 184 -0.22 -9.00 0.36
N MET A 185 -0.91 -8.87 1.48
CA MET A 185 -0.91 -9.87 2.56
C MET A 185 -1.48 -11.23 2.13
N GLY A 186 -2.22 -11.27 1.01
CA GLY A 186 -2.60 -12.51 0.35
C GLY A 186 -1.43 -13.43 -0.01
N THR A 187 -0.22 -12.87 -0.17
CA THR A 187 1.02 -13.63 -0.42
C THR A 187 1.41 -14.50 0.77
N VAL A 188 1.10 -14.05 1.98
CA VAL A 188 1.34 -14.77 3.24
C VAL A 188 0.04 -15.15 3.97
N HIS A 189 -1.09 -15.14 3.27
CA HIS A 189 -2.44 -15.36 3.82
C HIS A 189 -2.51 -16.53 4.82
N ALA A 190 -1.93 -17.68 4.49
CA ALA A 190 -1.96 -18.85 5.38
C ALA A 190 -1.19 -18.62 6.69
N ARG A 191 -0.15 -17.80 6.69
CA ARG A 191 0.61 -17.44 7.89
C ARG A 191 -0.18 -16.47 8.75
N VAL A 192 -0.76 -15.43 8.12
CA VAL A 192 -1.65 -14.47 8.78
C VAL A 192 -2.83 -15.21 9.43
N ALA A 193 -3.54 -16.05 8.67
CA ALA A 193 -4.71 -16.77 9.17
C ALA A 193 -4.40 -17.72 10.33
N ARG A 194 -3.16 -18.22 10.45
CA ARG A 194 -2.73 -19.07 11.57
C ARG A 194 -2.36 -18.28 12.83
N ALA A 195 -2.13 -16.97 12.72
CA ALA A 195 -1.76 -16.13 13.86
C ALA A 195 -2.91 -15.95 14.88
N GLY A 196 -4.15 -16.26 14.52
CA GLY A 196 -5.29 -16.22 15.45
C GLY A 196 -6.65 -16.14 14.75
N ALA A 197 -7.72 -16.20 15.53
CA ALA A 197 -9.09 -16.18 15.00
C ALA A 197 -9.43 -14.86 14.30
N VAL A 198 -9.03 -13.73 14.88
CA VAL A 198 -9.22 -12.40 14.28
C VAL A 198 -8.41 -12.29 13.00
N PHE A 199 -7.14 -12.69 13.01
CA PHE A 199 -6.29 -12.68 11.83
C PHE A 199 -6.86 -13.53 10.68
N ARG A 200 -7.48 -14.66 11.00
CA ARG A 200 -8.14 -15.51 9.99
C ARG A 200 -9.31 -14.79 9.31
N ALA A 201 -10.05 -13.98 10.07
CA ALA A 201 -11.20 -13.25 9.55
C ALA A 201 -10.77 -12.03 8.71
N ILE A 202 -9.66 -11.36 9.08
CA ILE A 202 -9.21 -10.13 8.41
C ILE A 202 -8.22 -10.38 7.28
N ALA A 203 -7.58 -11.56 7.24
CA ALA A 203 -6.49 -11.86 6.31
C ALA A 203 -6.88 -11.53 4.86
N SER A 204 -6.18 -10.58 4.27
CA SER A 204 -6.37 -10.23 2.86
C SER A 204 -6.08 -11.42 1.95
N VAL A 205 -6.84 -11.56 0.87
CA VAL A 205 -6.59 -12.55 -0.19
C VAL A 205 -5.84 -11.96 -1.38
N VAL A 206 -5.62 -10.65 -1.38
CA VAL A 206 -4.96 -9.93 -2.49
C VAL A 206 -3.46 -10.17 -2.44
N LYS A 207 -2.94 -10.84 -3.45
CA LYS A 207 -1.52 -11.19 -3.58
C LYS A 207 -0.75 -10.13 -4.37
N VAL A 208 0.54 -10.04 -4.09
CA VAL A 208 1.51 -9.26 -4.86
C VAL A 208 2.75 -10.12 -5.18
N ARG A 209 3.56 -9.64 -6.13
CA ARG A 209 4.82 -10.31 -6.47
C ARG A 209 5.87 -10.10 -5.37
N HIS A 210 5.93 -8.91 -4.77
CA HIS A 210 6.88 -8.57 -3.72
C HIS A 210 6.13 -7.98 -2.53
N LEU A 211 6.24 -8.63 -1.38
CA LEU A 211 5.61 -8.21 -0.14
C LEU A 211 6.67 -7.71 0.84
N VAL A 212 6.41 -6.57 1.44
CA VAL A 212 7.14 -6.00 2.56
C VAL A 212 6.20 -5.96 3.77
N VAL A 213 6.63 -6.56 4.87
CA VAL A 213 5.91 -6.50 6.14
C VAL A 213 6.78 -5.72 7.13
N ALA A 214 6.17 -4.79 7.85
CA ALA A 214 6.83 -4.01 8.89
C ALA A 214 5.89 -3.85 10.09
N GLY A 215 6.37 -3.40 11.23
CA GLY A 215 5.55 -3.10 12.39
C GLY A 215 4.73 -1.80 12.25
N VAL A 216 5.11 -0.98 11.26
CA VAL A 216 4.41 0.22 10.81
C VAL A 216 4.66 0.30 9.31
N SER A 217 3.61 0.47 8.49
CA SER A 217 3.75 0.45 7.03
C SER A 217 4.65 1.57 6.50
N ASN A 218 4.64 2.76 7.11
CA ASN A 218 5.58 3.82 6.79
C ASN A 218 7.03 3.34 6.92
N TRP A 219 7.37 2.60 7.98
CA TRP A 219 8.72 2.05 8.15
C TRP A 219 9.08 1.04 7.07
N GLY A 220 8.11 0.26 6.60
CA GLY A 220 8.27 -0.63 5.47
C GLY A 220 8.67 0.13 4.19
N ALA A 221 8.00 1.25 3.93
CA ALA A 221 8.32 2.12 2.79
C ALA A 221 9.71 2.76 2.96
N TYR A 222 10.04 3.28 4.14
CA TYR A 222 11.37 3.84 4.44
C TYR A 222 12.47 2.78 4.31
N GLY A 223 12.19 1.54 4.72
CA GLY A 223 13.07 0.40 4.50
C GLY A 223 13.37 0.14 3.03
N VAL A 224 12.35 0.22 2.17
CA VAL A 224 12.53 0.10 0.72
C VAL A 224 13.36 1.26 0.16
N VAL A 225 13.10 2.51 0.61
CA VAL A 225 13.87 3.69 0.18
C VAL A 225 15.34 3.59 0.65
N THR A 226 15.57 3.10 1.87
CA THR A 226 16.93 2.83 2.38
C THR A 226 17.68 1.83 1.49
N GLU A 227 17.02 0.76 1.08
CA GLU A 227 17.61 -0.23 0.18
C GLU A 227 17.83 0.32 -1.25
N LEU A 228 16.93 1.20 -1.74
CA LEU A 228 17.15 1.93 -3.00
C LEU A 228 18.36 2.86 -2.90
N ALA A 229 18.50 3.60 -1.80
CA ALA A 229 19.66 4.47 -1.55
C ALA A 229 20.96 3.65 -1.55
N ARG A 230 20.96 2.50 -0.87
CA ARG A 230 22.10 1.57 -0.84
C ARG A 230 22.43 1.00 -2.23
N LEU A 231 21.43 0.65 -3.03
CA LEU A 231 21.63 0.10 -4.38
C LEU A 231 22.19 1.14 -5.37
N THR A 232 21.85 2.41 -5.17
CA THR A 232 22.14 3.48 -6.14
C THR A 232 23.25 4.43 -5.70
N GLY A 233 23.66 4.36 -4.42
CA GLY A 233 24.63 5.28 -3.82
C GLY A 233 24.07 6.72 -3.66
N ARG A 234 22.75 6.92 -3.72
CA ARG A 234 22.10 8.23 -3.66
C ARG A 234 21.40 8.44 -2.32
N ALA A 235 21.41 9.67 -1.80
CA ALA A 235 20.59 10.06 -0.66
C ALA A 235 19.13 10.20 -1.14
N LEU A 236 18.25 9.32 -0.69
CA LEU A 236 16.85 9.25 -1.13
C LEU A 236 15.85 9.39 0.00
N LEU A 237 16.27 9.17 1.27
CA LEU A 237 15.39 9.30 2.43
C LEU A 237 15.03 10.77 2.69
N HIS A 238 13.90 10.97 3.30
CA HIS A 238 13.50 12.24 3.90
C HIS A 238 14.33 12.53 5.16
N THR A 239 14.30 13.77 5.59
CA THR A 239 14.96 14.19 6.83
C THR A 239 14.03 13.99 8.05
N GLY A 240 14.59 14.04 9.27
CA GLY A 240 13.78 13.99 10.49
C GLY A 240 12.86 15.19 10.66
N GLU A 241 13.18 16.35 10.07
CA GLU A 241 12.33 17.55 10.04
C GLU A 241 11.12 17.34 9.11
N GLU A 242 11.31 16.68 7.98
CA GLU A 242 10.24 16.37 7.04
C GLU A 242 9.28 15.27 7.58
N GLU A 243 9.70 14.47 8.57
CA GLU A 243 8.86 13.45 9.21
C GLU A 243 7.90 14.04 10.25
N GLN A 244 8.23 15.16 10.88
CA GLN A 244 7.42 15.85 11.91
C GLN A 244 6.28 16.66 11.29
#